data_be3282d10107c052d990ea449ba57bf8
#
_entry.id   be3282d10107c052d990ea449ba57bf8
#
_cell.length_a   1.000
_cell.length_b   1.000
_cell.length_c   1.000
_cell.angle_alpha   90.00
_cell.angle_beta   90.00
_cell.angle_gamma   90.00
#
_symmetry.space_group_name_H-M   'P 1'
#
loop_
_entity.id
_entity.type
_entity.pdbx_description
1 polymer ?
#
loop_
_entity_poly.entity_id
_entity_poly.type
_entity_poly.pdbx_seq_one_letter_code
_entity_poly.pdbx_strand_id
1 'polypeptide(L)'
;VIYVPAVRDPSKQLKNASGTMMHQIMNSINWSSTTQEKVKVKIQELNDQFLEERGVSILGTSIHTQWESYDSDTRYSNAQLRFNSTDIDSSIKKSEVVFLPTVTGKECTIDDMSDGLRSLFYISLVDSILDVESKIQKEIDTDPEHVSFNHKPPILTIIALEEPENHIAPHLIGQLVLNLKKIASKNNAQTVLTSHSTAIIKRFDPEKLRYFRLD
;
A
#
# COMPACT_ATOMS: atom_id res chain seq x y z
N VAL A 1 1.77 11.28 12.14
CA VAL A 1 0.59 11.96 11.55
C VAL A 1 0.39 11.44 10.14
N ILE A 2 -0.81 10.98 9.83
CA ILE A 2 -1.23 10.60 8.48
C ILE A 2 -2.06 11.75 7.90
N TYR A 3 -1.61 12.32 6.80
CA TYR A 3 -2.33 13.38 6.09
C TYR A 3 -2.99 12.81 4.83
N VAL A 4 -4.29 13.03 4.71
CA VAL A 4 -5.12 12.63 3.58
C VAL A 4 -5.62 13.90 2.90
N PRO A 5 -4.97 14.38 1.82
CA PRO A 5 -5.36 15.61 1.14
C PRO A 5 -6.68 15.45 0.39
N ALA A 6 -7.33 16.58 0.09
CA ALA A 6 -8.44 16.65 -0.86
C ALA A 6 -7.93 16.25 -2.24
N VAL A 7 -8.21 15.05 -2.64
CA VAL A 7 -7.53 14.37 -3.74
C VAL A 7 -7.92 14.98 -5.09
N ARG A 8 -6.95 15.63 -5.75
CA ARG A 8 -7.06 16.07 -7.16
C ARG A 8 -6.54 15.03 -8.15
N ASP A 9 -5.66 14.12 -7.72
CA ASP A 9 -5.16 12.98 -8.52
C ASP A 9 -5.03 11.74 -7.62
N PRO A 10 -6.14 11.00 -7.43
CA PRO A 10 -6.20 9.84 -6.52
C PRO A 10 -5.16 8.77 -6.84
N SER A 11 -4.90 8.51 -8.12
CA SER A 11 -4.03 7.42 -8.54
C SER A 11 -2.58 7.63 -8.10
N LYS A 12 -2.05 8.83 -8.25
CA LYS A 12 -0.66 9.13 -7.86
C LYS A 12 -0.48 9.13 -6.35
N GLN A 13 -1.46 9.66 -5.63
CA GLN A 13 -1.39 9.75 -4.17
C GLN A 13 -1.58 8.38 -3.52
N LEU A 14 -2.45 7.54 -4.07
CA LEU A 14 -2.62 6.16 -3.62
C LEU A 14 -1.40 5.30 -3.91
N LYS A 15 -0.78 5.42 -5.08
CA LYS A 15 0.49 4.73 -5.38
C LYS A 15 1.61 5.15 -4.42
N ASN A 16 1.71 6.43 -4.09
CA ASN A 16 2.71 6.92 -3.15
C ASN A 16 2.37 6.59 -1.70
N ALA A 17 1.13 6.74 -1.29
CA ALA A 17 0.74 6.53 0.10
C ALA A 17 0.49 5.05 0.42
N SER A 18 -0.16 4.29 -0.45
CA SER A 18 -0.30 2.84 -0.29
C SER A 18 1.05 2.14 -0.43
N GLY A 19 1.90 2.60 -1.37
CA GLY A 19 3.26 2.11 -1.50
C GLY A 19 4.11 2.40 -0.27
N THR A 20 3.94 3.55 0.38
CA THR A 20 4.74 3.90 1.55
C THR A 20 4.25 3.22 2.81
N MET A 21 2.96 3.30 3.14
CA MET A 21 2.40 2.71 4.36
C MET A 21 2.32 1.18 4.26
N MET A 22 1.78 0.66 3.16
CA MET A 22 1.74 -0.77 2.91
C MET A 22 3.14 -1.38 2.90
N HIS A 23 4.08 -0.72 2.23
CA HIS A 23 5.48 -1.15 2.15
C HIS A 23 6.16 -1.17 3.51
N GLN A 24 5.95 -0.15 4.37
CA GLN A 24 6.48 -0.13 5.73
C GLN A 24 5.96 -1.31 6.56
N ILE A 25 4.66 -1.57 6.53
CA ILE A 25 4.06 -2.70 7.24
C ILE A 25 4.56 -4.03 6.68
N MET A 26 4.58 -4.22 5.36
CA MET A 26 5.04 -5.46 4.75
C MET A 26 6.53 -5.73 5.00
N ASN A 27 7.37 -4.69 5.00
CA ASN A 27 8.79 -4.82 5.34
C ASN A 27 9.03 -5.12 6.82
N SER A 28 8.07 -4.81 7.69
CA SER A 28 8.18 -5.11 9.10
C SER A 28 7.74 -6.54 9.46
N ILE A 29 7.23 -7.32 8.50
CA ILE A 29 6.83 -8.72 8.72
C ILE A 29 8.07 -9.55 9.09
N ASN A 30 7.99 -10.31 10.18
CA ASN A 30 8.99 -11.27 10.59
C ASN A 30 8.87 -12.55 9.75
N TRP A 31 9.50 -12.53 8.57
CA TRP A 31 9.53 -13.70 7.69
C TRP A 31 10.40 -14.81 8.28
N SER A 32 9.83 -16.00 8.47
CA SER A 32 10.62 -17.14 8.90
C SER A 32 11.71 -17.48 7.87
N SER A 33 12.88 -17.92 8.33
CA SER A 33 14.00 -18.34 7.47
C SER A 33 13.58 -19.40 6.44
N THR A 34 12.72 -20.31 6.86
CA THR A 34 12.17 -21.36 5.97
C THR A 34 11.33 -20.75 4.84
N THR A 35 10.52 -19.72 5.11
CA THR A 35 9.72 -19.06 4.07
C THR A 35 10.60 -18.24 3.15
N GLN A 36 11.59 -17.52 3.70
CA GLN A 36 12.56 -16.76 2.90
C GLN A 36 13.29 -17.66 1.90
N GLU A 37 13.79 -18.83 2.35
CA GLU A 37 14.48 -19.78 1.49
C GLU A 37 13.57 -20.37 0.42
N LYS A 38 12.35 -20.76 0.78
CA LYS A 38 11.36 -21.26 -0.19
C LYS A 38 11.02 -20.22 -1.27
N VAL A 39 10.83 -18.97 -0.89
CA VAL A 39 10.56 -17.88 -1.84
C VAL A 39 11.74 -17.65 -2.76
N LYS A 40 12.97 -17.65 -2.21
CA LYS A 40 14.21 -17.50 -3.00
C LYS A 40 14.36 -18.62 -4.03
N VAL A 41 14.14 -19.87 -3.64
CA VAL A 41 14.19 -21.01 -4.56
C VAL A 41 13.14 -20.88 -5.67
N LYS A 42 11.90 -20.48 -5.33
CA LYS A 42 10.84 -20.29 -6.34
C LYS A 42 11.13 -19.13 -7.31
N ILE A 43 11.72 -18.05 -6.82
CA ILE A 43 12.16 -16.95 -7.69
C ILE A 43 13.28 -17.42 -8.63
N GLN A 44 14.21 -18.24 -8.14
CA GLN A 44 15.27 -18.80 -8.98
C GLN A 44 14.71 -19.74 -10.07
N GLU A 45 13.81 -20.64 -9.71
CA GLU A 45 13.11 -21.51 -10.68
C GLU A 45 12.39 -20.68 -11.76
N LEU A 46 11.72 -19.59 -11.37
CA LEU A 46 11.05 -18.69 -12.32
C LEU A 46 12.06 -18.01 -13.27
N ASN A 47 13.20 -17.57 -12.75
CA ASN A 47 14.27 -16.98 -13.54
C ASN A 47 14.81 -17.97 -14.57
N ASP A 48 15.06 -19.20 -14.13
CA ASP A 48 15.60 -20.25 -14.99
C ASP A 48 14.61 -20.55 -16.13
N GLN A 49 13.33 -20.73 -15.83
CA GLN A 49 12.29 -20.92 -16.84
C GLN A 49 12.17 -19.74 -17.82
N PHE A 50 12.29 -18.50 -17.31
CA PHE A 50 12.27 -17.31 -18.15
C PHE A 50 13.45 -17.27 -19.13
N LEU A 51 14.64 -17.66 -18.67
CA LEU A 51 15.86 -17.70 -19.49
C LEU A 51 15.88 -18.86 -20.50
N GLU A 52 15.15 -19.94 -20.23
CA GLU A 52 14.99 -21.09 -21.14
C GLU A 52 14.09 -20.75 -22.34
N GLU A 53 13.22 -19.73 -22.23
CA GLU A 53 12.36 -19.34 -23.34
C GLU A 53 13.21 -18.91 -24.54
N ARG A 54 12.95 -19.53 -25.70
CA ARG A 54 13.77 -19.40 -26.91
C ARG A 54 14.04 -17.94 -27.30
N GLY A 55 13.00 -17.09 -27.27
CA GLY A 55 13.14 -15.67 -27.61
C GLY A 55 14.03 -14.92 -26.62
N VAL A 56 13.91 -15.23 -25.33
CA VAL A 56 14.72 -14.61 -24.26
C VAL A 56 16.17 -15.06 -24.38
N SER A 57 16.41 -16.35 -24.64
CA SER A 57 17.75 -16.91 -24.83
C SER A 57 18.47 -16.28 -26.03
N ILE A 58 17.79 -16.12 -27.17
CA ILE A 58 18.34 -15.44 -28.35
C ILE A 58 18.70 -13.98 -28.01
N LEU A 59 17.80 -13.26 -27.35
CA LEU A 59 18.03 -11.88 -26.95
C LEU A 59 19.22 -11.76 -25.98
N GLY A 60 19.27 -12.60 -24.95
CA GLY A 60 20.36 -12.63 -23.98
C GLY A 60 21.72 -12.90 -24.63
N THR A 61 21.79 -13.91 -25.51
CA THR A 61 23.00 -14.21 -26.28
C THR A 61 23.42 -13.03 -27.18
N SER A 62 22.46 -12.41 -27.86
CA SER A 62 22.76 -11.26 -28.72
C SER A 62 23.29 -10.07 -27.92
N ILE A 63 22.68 -9.75 -26.77
CA ILE A 63 23.16 -8.68 -25.87
C ILE A 63 24.60 -8.97 -25.42
N HIS A 64 24.86 -10.18 -24.96
CA HIS A 64 26.19 -10.58 -24.48
C HIS A 64 27.25 -10.47 -25.60
N THR A 65 26.99 -11.05 -26.78
CA THR A 65 27.92 -11.03 -27.90
C THR A 65 28.18 -9.60 -28.40
N GLN A 66 27.14 -8.78 -28.50
CA GLN A 66 27.33 -7.40 -28.93
C GLN A 66 28.09 -6.59 -27.88
N TRP A 67 27.80 -6.76 -26.60
CA TRP A 67 28.49 -6.08 -25.53
C TRP A 67 30.01 -6.40 -25.53
N GLU A 68 30.40 -7.66 -25.69
CA GLU A 68 31.81 -8.07 -25.81
C GLU A 68 32.51 -7.37 -26.99
N SER A 69 31.81 -7.03 -28.07
CA SER A 69 32.37 -6.32 -29.21
C SER A 69 32.61 -4.81 -28.95
N TYR A 70 31.93 -4.22 -27.97
CA TYR A 70 32.04 -2.81 -27.63
C TYR A 70 32.96 -2.52 -26.44
N ASP A 71 33.07 -3.45 -25.49
CA ASP A 71 33.86 -3.29 -24.29
C ASP A 71 34.84 -4.44 -24.09
N SER A 72 36.12 -4.10 -24.02
CA SER A 72 37.21 -5.05 -23.73
C SER A 72 37.57 -5.13 -22.25
N ASP A 73 36.88 -4.40 -21.37
CA ASP A 73 37.13 -4.44 -19.94
C ASP A 73 36.57 -5.71 -19.30
N THR A 74 37.45 -6.60 -18.90
CA THR A 74 37.10 -7.89 -18.31
C THR A 74 36.25 -7.82 -17.05
N ARG A 75 36.19 -6.65 -16.38
CA ARG A 75 35.35 -6.46 -15.19
C ARG A 75 33.86 -6.42 -15.51
N TYR A 76 33.49 -6.05 -16.74
CA TYR A 76 32.11 -5.91 -17.17
C TYR A 76 31.75 -6.80 -18.37
N SER A 77 32.60 -7.73 -18.72
CA SER A 77 32.44 -8.56 -19.95
C SER A 77 31.18 -9.44 -19.95
N ASN A 78 30.64 -9.78 -18.78
CA ASN A 78 29.50 -10.70 -18.71
C ASN A 78 28.18 -9.95 -18.54
N ALA A 79 27.57 -9.54 -19.65
CA ALA A 79 26.23 -8.99 -19.66
C ALA A 79 25.18 -10.10 -19.68
N GLN A 80 24.32 -10.15 -18.67
CA GLN A 80 23.26 -11.15 -18.51
C GLN A 80 21.89 -10.53 -18.41
N LEU A 81 20.92 -11.12 -19.12
CA LEU A 81 19.51 -10.81 -18.93
C LEU A 81 18.98 -11.64 -17.75
N ARG A 82 18.25 -11.01 -16.83
CA ARG A 82 17.59 -11.72 -15.73
C ARG A 82 16.27 -11.06 -15.37
N PHE A 83 15.38 -11.82 -14.78
CA PHE A 83 14.16 -11.31 -14.22
C PHE A 83 14.49 -10.49 -12.95
N ASN A 84 14.02 -9.25 -12.88
CA ASN A 84 14.34 -8.34 -11.76
C ASN A 84 13.46 -8.62 -10.52
N SER A 85 13.44 -9.86 -10.05
CA SER A 85 12.80 -10.26 -8.80
C SER A 85 13.68 -11.34 -8.16
N THR A 86 14.55 -10.93 -7.25
CA THR A 86 15.58 -11.80 -6.67
C THR A 86 15.38 -12.09 -5.19
N ASP A 87 14.47 -11.37 -4.54
CA ASP A 87 14.23 -11.46 -3.10
C ASP A 87 12.80 -11.06 -2.71
N ILE A 88 12.48 -11.26 -1.43
CA ILE A 88 11.20 -10.89 -0.84
C ILE A 88 10.95 -9.39 -0.96
N ASP A 89 11.97 -8.56 -0.75
CA ASP A 89 11.85 -7.09 -0.81
C ASP A 89 11.41 -6.62 -2.20
N SER A 90 11.96 -7.22 -3.26
CA SER A 90 11.55 -6.95 -4.64
C SER A 90 10.11 -7.37 -4.90
N SER A 91 9.66 -8.48 -4.32
CA SER A 91 8.29 -8.99 -4.42
C SER A 91 7.32 -8.08 -3.66
N ILE A 92 7.70 -7.62 -2.46
CA ILE A 92 6.92 -6.66 -1.66
C ILE A 92 6.72 -5.35 -2.44
N LYS A 93 7.78 -4.81 -3.06
CA LYS A 93 7.68 -3.57 -3.86
C LYS A 93 6.74 -3.66 -5.06
N LYS A 94 6.53 -4.87 -5.56
CA LYS A 94 5.62 -5.15 -6.70
C LYS A 94 4.24 -5.64 -6.26
N SER A 95 4.01 -5.82 -4.96
CA SER A 95 2.71 -6.22 -4.45
C SER A 95 1.69 -5.11 -4.62
N GLU A 96 0.52 -5.46 -5.10
CA GLU A 96 -0.60 -4.56 -5.28
C GLU A 96 -1.89 -5.17 -4.74
N VAL A 97 -2.87 -4.31 -4.45
CA VAL A 97 -4.20 -4.76 -4.07
C VAL A 97 -5.05 -4.87 -5.33
N VAL A 98 -5.59 -6.06 -5.56
CA VAL A 98 -6.53 -6.34 -6.64
C VAL A 98 -7.93 -6.57 -6.08
N PHE A 99 -8.94 -6.21 -6.84
CA PHE A 99 -10.34 -6.38 -6.50
C PHE A 99 -10.97 -7.39 -7.46
N LEU A 100 -11.75 -8.30 -6.91
CA LEU A 100 -12.45 -9.36 -7.65
C LEU A 100 -13.95 -9.09 -7.60
N PRO A 101 -14.51 -8.29 -8.52
CA PRO A 101 -15.94 -8.02 -8.55
C PRO A 101 -16.72 -9.29 -8.82
N THR A 102 -17.70 -9.59 -7.97
CA THR A 102 -18.53 -10.82 -8.06
C THR A 102 -19.36 -10.90 -9.34
N VAL A 103 -19.70 -9.75 -9.94
CA VAL A 103 -20.56 -9.67 -11.13
C VAL A 103 -19.81 -9.94 -12.42
N THR A 104 -18.58 -9.47 -12.54
CA THR A 104 -17.79 -9.58 -13.79
C THR A 104 -16.77 -10.70 -13.78
N GLY A 105 -16.35 -11.16 -12.58
CA GLY A 105 -15.28 -12.14 -12.41
C GLY A 105 -13.90 -11.69 -12.91
N LYS A 106 -13.78 -10.45 -13.39
CA LYS A 106 -12.53 -9.89 -13.91
C LYS A 106 -11.82 -9.10 -12.80
N GLU A 107 -10.54 -9.34 -12.64
CA GLU A 107 -9.72 -8.54 -11.71
C GLU A 107 -9.71 -7.07 -12.12
N CYS A 108 -9.81 -6.21 -11.13
CA CYS A 108 -9.70 -4.76 -11.24
C CYS A 108 -8.60 -4.28 -10.32
N THR A 109 -7.83 -3.34 -10.78
CA THR A 109 -6.85 -2.62 -9.96
C THR A 109 -7.48 -1.33 -9.43
N ILE A 110 -6.75 -0.62 -8.59
CA ILE A 110 -7.17 0.68 -8.09
C ILE A 110 -7.32 1.71 -9.22
N ASP A 111 -6.55 1.54 -10.31
CA ASP A 111 -6.58 2.42 -11.48
C ASP A 111 -7.90 2.27 -12.29
N ASP A 112 -8.58 1.14 -12.15
CA ASP A 112 -9.88 0.87 -12.79
C ASP A 112 -11.07 1.45 -12.02
N MET A 113 -10.84 1.99 -10.82
CA MET A 113 -11.89 2.54 -9.96
C MET A 113 -12.19 4.01 -10.24
N SER A 114 -13.42 4.42 -9.93
CA SER A 114 -13.79 5.84 -9.89
C SER A 114 -13.06 6.58 -8.76
N ASP A 115 -12.88 7.88 -8.88
CA ASP A 115 -12.20 8.71 -7.87
C ASP A 115 -12.82 8.59 -6.47
N GLY A 116 -14.15 8.50 -6.41
CA GLY A 116 -14.83 8.31 -5.13
C GLY A 116 -14.54 6.96 -4.47
N LEU A 117 -14.47 5.89 -5.24
CA LEU A 117 -14.10 4.56 -4.72
C LEU A 117 -12.62 4.52 -4.30
N ARG A 118 -11.73 5.18 -5.06
CA ARG A 118 -10.32 5.33 -4.68
C ARG A 118 -10.16 6.05 -3.35
N SER A 119 -10.92 7.15 -3.16
CA SER A 119 -10.92 7.91 -1.90
C SER A 119 -11.41 7.06 -0.72
N LEU A 120 -12.49 6.31 -0.90
CA LEU A 120 -13.00 5.38 0.13
C LEU A 120 -11.99 4.27 0.44
N PHE A 121 -11.36 3.70 -0.60
CA PHE A 121 -10.34 2.68 -0.42
C PHE A 121 -9.14 3.22 0.36
N TYR A 122 -8.68 4.44 0.06
CA TYR A 122 -7.60 5.07 0.80
C TYR A 122 -7.91 5.20 2.30
N ILE A 123 -9.10 5.67 2.63
CA ILE A 123 -9.54 5.78 4.03
C ILE A 123 -9.63 4.40 4.69
N SER A 124 -10.12 3.38 3.95
CA SER A 124 -10.16 2.00 4.45
C SER A 124 -8.76 1.42 4.68
N LEU A 125 -7.80 1.78 3.85
CA LEU A 125 -6.40 1.37 4.02
C LEU A 125 -5.79 1.96 5.30
N VAL A 126 -6.06 3.25 5.58
CA VAL A 126 -5.65 3.90 6.83
C VAL A 126 -6.26 3.18 8.04
N ASP A 127 -7.56 2.84 7.97
CA ASP A 127 -8.25 2.09 9.04
C ASP A 127 -7.65 0.69 9.23
N SER A 128 -7.30 0.01 8.14
CA SER A 128 -6.64 -1.31 8.17
C SER A 128 -5.26 -1.26 8.84
N ILE A 129 -4.48 -0.21 8.57
CA ILE A 129 -3.17 -0.01 9.20
C ILE A 129 -3.32 0.16 10.72
N LEU A 130 -4.26 0.98 11.17
CA LEU A 130 -4.54 1.14 12.60
C LEU A 130 -4.98 -0.17 13.27
N ASP A 131 -5.74 -1.00 12.54
CA ASP A 131 -6.14 -2.33 13.03
C ASP A 131 -4.93 -3.26 13.17
N VAL A 132 -4.04 -3.27 12.18
CA VAL A 132 -2.77 -4.02 12.22
C VAL A 132 -1.90 -3.53 13.37
N GLU A 133 -1.71 -2.22 13.54
CA GLU A 133 -0.95 -1.65 14.67
C GLU A 133 -1.52 -2.08 16.03
N SER A 134 -2.85 -2.09 16.15
CA SER A 134 -3.52 -2.57 17.38
C SER A 134 -3.27 -4.06 17.63
N LYS A 135 -3.22 -4.89 16.57
CA LYS A 135 -2.90 -6.31 16.68
C LYS A 135 -1.44 -6.54 17.06
N ILE A 136 -0.53 -5.81 16.44
CA ILE A 136 0.90 -5.84 16.79
C ILE A 136 1.11 -5.50 18.27
N GLN A 137 0.43 -4.44 18.76
CA GLN A 137 0.54 -4.07 20.18
C GLN A 137 0.05 -5.18 21.10
N LYS A 138 -1.04 -5.85 20.76
CA LYS A 138 -1.54 -7.00 21.54
C LYS A 138 -0.57 -8.19 21.52
N GLU A 139 0.06 -8.48 20.37
CA GLU A 139 1.10 -9.52 20.29
C GLU A 139 2.27 -9.18 21.21
N ILE A 140 2.77 -7.94 21.16
CA ILE A 140 3.86 -7.47 22.02
C ILE A 140 3.51 -7.60 23.50
N ASP A 141 2.27 -7.26 23.89
CA ASP A 141 1.81 -7.33 25.27
C ASP A 141 1.62 -8.78 25.77
N THR A 142 1.33 -9.72 24.84
CA THR A 142 1.03 -11.12 25.18
C THR A 142 2.24 -12.02 25.08
N ASP A 143 3.02 -11.92 24.01
CA ASP A 143 4.21 -12.74 23.74
C ASP A 143 5.26 -11.92 22.95
N PRO A 144 6.09 -11.14 23.68
CA PRO A 144 7.08 -10.26 23.03
C PRO A 144 8.16 -11.00 22.25
N GLU A 145 8.36 -12.31 22.49
CA GLU A 145 9.39 -13.10 21.81
C GLU A 145 8.94 -13.62 20.43
N HIS A 146 7.62 -13.74 20.22
CA HIS A 146 7.06 -14.32 18.98
C HIS A 146 6.13 -13.33 18.26
N VAL A 147 6.60 -12.11 18.01
CA VAL A 147 5.82 -11.10 17.29
C VAL A 147 5.86 -11.31 15.77
N SER A 148 4.71 -11.14 15.12
CA SER A 148 4.57 -11.28 13.67
C SER A 148 5.22 -10.15 12.89
N PHE A 149 5.47 -9.01 13.53
CA PHE A 149 6.00 -7.80 12.89
C PHE A 149 7.14 -7.20 13.72
N ASN A 150 8.23 -6.85 13.05
CA ASN A 150 9.32 -6.07 13.65
C ASN A 150 9.03 -4.56 13.54
N HIS A 151 7.91 -4.15 14.13
CA HIS A 151 7.41 -2.78 14.11
C HIS A 151 6.85 -2.42 15.49
N LYS A 152 7.23 -1.27 16.01
CA LYS A 152 6.66 -0.73 17.24
C LYS A 152 5.54 0.26 16.87
N PRO A 153 4.28 -0.06 17.14
CA PRO A 153 3.17 0.84 16.87
C PRO A 153 3.33 2.19 17.59
N PRO A 154 2.92 3.30 16.97
CA PRO A 154 2.87 4.58 17.66
C PRO A 154 1.80 4.57 18.75
N ILE A 155 2.05 5.29 19.84
CA ILE A 155 1.09 5.43 20.94
C ILE A 155 -0.19 6.12 20.46
N LEU A 156 -0.05 7.09 19.56
CA LEU A 156 -1.16 7.86 19.00
C LEU A 156 -0.89 8.18 17.53
N THR A 157 -1.85 7.85 16.67
CA THR A 157 -1.86 8.24 15.26
C THR A 157 -2.89 9.34 15.03
N ILE A 158 -2.44 10.51 14.60
CA ILE A 158 -3.32 11.62 14.21
C ILE A 158 -3.57 11.51 12.71
N ILE A 159 -4.85 11.46 12.31
CA ILE A 159 -5.28 11.36 10.92
C ILE A 159 -5.94 12.69 10.55
N ALA A 160 -5.31 13.43 9.65
CA ALA A 160 -5.83 14.69 9.11
C ALA A 160 -6.42 14.43 7.73
N LEU A 161 -7.73 14.63 7.57
CA LEU A 161 -8.45 14.44 6.30
C LEU A 161 -8.94 15.79 5.79
N GLU A 162 -8.65 16.08 4.54
CA GLU A 162 -9.11 17.27 3.86
C GLU A 162 -10.23 16.92 2.89
N GLU A 163 -11.42 17.49 3.15
CA GLU A 163 -12.62 17.33 2.32
C GLU A 163 -12.88 15.88 1.88
N PRO A 164 -13.02 14.92 2.82
CA PRO A 164 -13.11 13.49 2.50
C PRO A 164 -14.33 13.13 1.67
N GLU A 165 -15.30 14.05 1.52
CA GLU A 165 -16.49 13.89 0.68
C GLU A 165 -16.26 14.15 -0.80
N ASN A 166 -15.12 14.71 -1.18
CA ASN A 166 -14.86 15.05 -2.56
C ASN A 166 -14.90 13.79 -3.45
N HIS A 167 -15.62 13.91 -4.55
CA HIS A 167 -15.86 12.83 -5.52
C HIS A 167 -16.64 11.62 -4.99
N ILE A 168 -17.09 11.62 -3.73
CA ILE A 168 -17.87 10.52 -3.14
C ILE A 168 -19.35 10.72 -3.48
N ALA A 169 -19.98 9.66 -3.97
CA ALA A 169 -21.41 9.67 -4.26
C ALA A 169 -22.24 9.94 -2.98
N PRO A 170 -23.27 10.79 -3.03
CA PRO A 170 -24.01 11.25 -1.85
C PRO A 170 -24.54 10.12 -0.94
N HIS A 171 -24.91 8.98 -1.51
CA HIS A 171 -25.41 7.82 -0.76
C HIS A 171 -24.31 7.15 0.08
N LEU A 172 -23.02 7.33 -0.25
CA LEU A 172 -21.88 6.77 0.47
C LEU A 172 -21.37 7.67 1.61
N ILE A 173 -21.78 8.95 1.64
CA ILE A 173 -21.34 9.91 2.68
C ILE A 173 -21.74 9.42 4.09
N GLY A 174 -22.90 8.83 4.23
CA GLY A 174 -23.33 8.26 5.51
C GLY A 174 -22.39 7.18 6.03
N GLN A 175 -22.00 6.25 5.16
CA GLN A 175 -21.07 5.18 5.48
C GLN A 175 -19.66 5.72 5.77
N LEU A 176 -19.19 6.70 4.99
CA LEU A 176 -17.94 7.39 5.24
C LEU A 176 -17.88 7.95 6.66
N VAL A 177 -18.88 8.74 7.06
CA VAL A 177 -18.93 9.36 8.40
C VAL A 177 -18.97 8.30 9.50
N LEU A 178 -19.71 7.22 9.32
CA LEU A 178 -19.74 6.10 10.30
C LEU A 178 -18.34 5.49 10.47
N ASN A 179 -17.63 5.27 9.37
CA ASN A 179 -16.28 4.70 9.42
C ASN A 179 -15.29 5.69 10.07
N LEU A 180 -15.36 6.98 9.74
CA LEU A 180 -14.52 8.00 10.40
C LEU A 180 -14.77 8.08 11.91
N LYS A 181 -16.02 7.97 12.37
CA LYS A 181 -16.35 7.90 13.79
C LYS A 181 -15.79 6.64 14.44
N LYS A 182 -15.80 5.48 13.76
CA LYS A 182 -15.16 4.25 14.25
C LYS A 182 -13.65 4.42 14.39
N ILE A 183 -13.00 5.00 13.40
CA ILE A 183 -11.57 5.31 13.48
C ILE A 183 -11.27 6.22 14.67
N ALA A 184 -12.04 7.30 14.83
CA ALA A 184 -11.87 8.25 15.93
C ALA A 184 -12.16 7.66 17.33
N SER A 185 -12.87 6.54 17.40
CA SER A 185 -13.14 5.83 18.66
C SER A 185 -12.04 4.85 19.07
N LYS A 186 -11.05 4.60 18.22
CA LYS A 186 -9.90 3.75 18.57
C LYS A 186 -9.00 4.46 19.58
N ASN A 187 -8.48 3.72 20.56
CA ASN A 187 -7.65 4.29 21.64
C ASN A 187 -6.32 4.90 21.14
N ASN A 188 -5.83 4.43 19.99
CA ASN A 188 -4.57 4.86 19.39
C ASN A 188 -4.74 5.82 18.21
N ALA A 189 -5.96 6.36 17.99
CA ALA A 189 -6.23 7.22 16.85
C ALA A 189 -7.01 8.48 17.22
N GLN A 190 -6.66 9.58 16.57
CA GLN A 190 -7.42 10.83 16.59
C GLN A 190 -7.62 11.31 15.16
N THR A 191 -8.85 11.72 14.83
CA THR A 191 -9.17 12.24 13.49
C THR A 191 -9.49 13.72 13.56
N VAL A 192 -8.93 14.46 12.60
CA VAL A 192 -9.27 15.85 12.32
C VAL A 192 -9.68 15.91 10.85
N LEU A 193 -10.81 16.49 10.55
CA LEU A 193 -11.26 16.62 9.16
C LEU A 193 -11.69 18.06 8.85
N THR A 194 -11.44 18.50 7.63
CA THR A 194 -12.04 19.71 7.07
C THR A 194 -13.16 19.34 6.12
N SER A 195 -14.22 20.14 6.08
CA SER A 195 -15.35 19.90 5.18
C SER A 195 -16.12 21.18 4.93
N HIS A 196 -16.57 21.36 3.69
CA HIS A 196 -17.55 22.38 3.31
C HIS A 196 -18.97 21.79 3.14
N SER A 197 -19.11 20.47 3.30
CA SER A 197 -20.36 19.75 3.05
C SER A 197 -21.29 19.80 4.26
N THR A 198 -22.46 20.40 4.08
CA THR A 198 -23.55 20.35 5.09
C THR A 198 -24.00 18.91 5.39
N ALA A 199 -23.85 18.00 4.41
CA ALA A 199 -24.16 16.59 4.59
C ALA A 199 -23.24 15.90 5.57
N ILE A 200 -21.98 16.32 5.66
CA ILE A 200 -21.00 15.85 6.67
C ILE A 200 -21.22 16.57 8.00
N ILE A 201 -21.23 17.92 7.98
CA ILE A 201 -21.29 18.74 9.18
C ILE A 201 -22.48 18.34 10.07
N LYS A 202 -23.67 18.16 9.49
CA LYS A 202 -24.88 17.76 10.23
C LYS A 202 -24.81 16.37 10.91
N ARG A 203 -23.80 15.57 10.62
CA ARG A 203 -23.62 14.23 11.18
C ARG A 203 -22.66 14.20 12.37
N PHE A 204 -22.05 15.34 12.70
CA PHE A 204 -21.19 15.50 13.86
C PHE A 204 -21.86 16.32 14.94
N ASP A 205 -21.50 16.06 16.20
CA ASP A 205 -21.99 16.83 17.35
C ASP A 205 -21.46 18.25 17.27
N PRO A 206 -22.29 19.29 17.55
CA PRO A 206 -21.86 20.69 17.47
C PRO A 206 -20.60 20.99 18.30
N GLU A 207 -20.41 20.33 19.43
CA GLU A 207 -19.27 20.49 20.33
C GLU A 207 -17.93 20.09 19.67
N LYS A 208 -17.99 19.23 18.65
CA LYS A 208 -16.81 18.76 17.91
C LYS A 208 -16.49 19.66 16.72
N LEU A 209 -17.35 20.63 16.40
CA LEU A 209 -17.16 21.52 15.26
C LEU A 209 -16.30 22.71 15.65
N ARG A 210 -15.43 23.11 14.73
CA ARG A 210 -14.66 24.36 14.81
C ARG A 210 -14.84 25.11 13.50
N TYR A 211 -15.25 26.37 13.61
CA TYR A 211 -15.44 27.23 12.45
C TYR A 211 -14.20 28.11 12.28
N PHE A 212 -13.63 28.08 11.10
CA PHE A 212 -12.53 28.96 10.71
C PHE A 212 -13.03 30.02 9.76
N ARG A 213 -12.73 31.26 10.06
CA ARG A 213 -13.05 32.44 9.24
C ARG A 213 -11.74 33.17 8.94
N LEU A 214 -11.57 33.60 7.69
CA LEU A 214 -10.55 34.55 7.33
C LEU A 214 -11.06 35.91 7.75
N ASP A 215 -10.29 36.66 8.55
CA ASP A 215 -10.55 38.07 8.91
C ASP A 215 -10.12 38.98 7.77
#